data_fc2ba12381aa34ce33d4036d6241376b
#
_entry.id   fc2ba12381aa34ce33d4036d6241376b
#
_cell.length_a   1.000
_cell.length_b   1.000
_cell.length_c   1.000
_cell.angle_alpha   90.00
_cell.angle_beta   90.00
_cell.angle_gamma   90.00
#
_symmetry.space_group_name_H-M   'P 1'
#
loop_
_entity.id
_entity.type
_entity.pdbx_description
1 polymer ?
#
loop_
_entity_poly.entity_id
_entity_poly.type
_entity_poly.pdbx_seq_one_letter_code
_entity_poly.pdbx_strand_id
1 'polypeptide(L)'
;MSPGNGGLGFSEADNGRVFAMIGITGIFTQGLLIGPLSRRFGSRRLIPAASALTGLGLVLVPYTQATNAWSHILLVAVLIALGNGIFQPSSSTFLTRIAKSNGYELGVVMGAQESLGAFARILGPLTGGLVWTLTASGNWPFDYHSAFHLCGILMLTASILAFRLPVLDDDTPTSLRGEK
;
A
#
# COMPACT_ATOMS: atom_id res chain seq x y z
N MET A 1 8.27 -16.46 16.40
CA MET A 1 7.14 -17.43 16.54
C MET A 1 7.63 -18.78 16.08
N SER A 2 7.35 -19.85 16.83
CA SER A 2 7.69 -21.21 16.42
C SER A 2 6.82 -21.66 15.24
N PRO A 3 7.32 -22.58 14.39
CA PRO A 3 6.58 -23.07 13.21
C PRO A 3 5.17 -23.61 13.50
N GLY A 4 4.92 -24.11 14.71
CA GLY A 4 3.62 -24.65 15.12
C GLY A 4 2.50 -23.60 15.30
N ASN A 5 2.82 -22.30 15.33
CA ASN A 5 1.85 -21.21 15.51
C ASN A 5 1.84 -20.25 14.29
N GLY A 6 2.00 -20.77 13.09
CA GLY A 6 1.99 -19.97 11.86
C GLY A 6 3.25 -19.11 11.63
N GLY A 7 4.28 -19.29 12.43
CA GLY A 7 5.56 -18.60 12.25
C GLY A 7 6.45 -19.32 11.23
N LEU A 8 7.17 -18.54 10.40
CA LEU A 8 8.10 -19.05 9.38
C LEU A 8 9.44 -19.53 9.96
N GLY A 9 9.67 -19.33 11.26
CA GLY A 9 10.95 -19.66 11.91
C GLY A 9 12.10 -18.77 11.46
N PHE A 10 11.83 -17.61 10.89
CA PHE A 10 12.85 -16.67 10.41
C PHE A 10 13.68 -16.12 11.58
N SER A 11 14.99 -16.06 11.35
CA SER A 11 15.93 -15.39 12.24
C SER A 11 15.82 -13.85 12.10
N GLU A 12 16.47 -13.13 13.01
CA GLU A 12 16.56 -11.65 12.92
C GLU A 12 17.26 -11.21 11.62
N ALA A 13 18.28 -11.96 11.19
CA ALA A 13 18.96 -11.72 9.92
C ALA A 13 18.06 -11.92 8.71
N ASP A 14 17.16 -12.88 8.76
CA ASP A 14 16.18 -13.14 7.69
C ASP A 14 15.15 -12.00 7.61
N ASN A 15 14.67 -11.54 8.75
CA ASN A 15 13.82 -10.34 8.81
C ASN A 15 14.54 -9.12 8.23
N GLY A 16 15.82 -8.93 8.56
CA GLY A 16 16.66 -7.88 7.99
C GLY A 16 16.75 -7.95 6.47
N ARG A 17 16.89 -9.13 5.88
CA ARG A 17 16.89 -9.33 4.42
C ARG A 17 15.56 -8.96 3.77
N VAL A 18 14.44 -9.32 4.38
CA VAL A 18 13.10 -8.93 3.89
C VAL A 18 12.94 -7.41 3.92
N PHE A 19 13.31 -6.75 5.02
CA PHE A 19 13.27 -5.28 5.11
C PHE A 19 14.22 -4.60 4.13
N ALA A 20 15.41 -5.15 3.91
CA ALA A 20 16.34 -4.64 2.91
C ALA A 20 15.73 -4.71 1.50
N MET A 21 15.06 -5.81 1.15
CA MET A 21 14.37 -5.95 -0.14
C MET A 21 13.23 -4.93 -0.29
N ILE A 22 12.43 -4.71 0.76
CA ILE A 22 11.40 -3.67 0.78
C ILE A 22 12.02 -2.29 0.52
N GLY A 23 13.12 -1.97 1.21
CA GLY A 23 13.84 -0.71 1.05
C GLY A 23 14.40 -0.51 -0.37
N ILE A 24 15.07 -1.53 -0.92
CA ILE A 24 15.59 -1.51 -2.30
C ILE A 24 14.46 -1.32 -3.30
N THR A 25 13.36 -2.07 -3.14
CA THR A 25 12.18 -1.93 -4.01
C THR A 25 11.60 -0.52 -3.91
N GLY A 26 11.53 0.06 -2.71
CA GLY A 26 11.07 1.43 -2.49
C GLY A 26 11.94 2.46 -3.20
N ILE A 27 13.27 2.36 -3.09
CA ILE A 27 14.23 3.24 -3.78
C ILE A 27 14.04 3.15 -5.30
N PHE A 28 13.95 1.94 -5.84
CA PHE A 28 13.72 1.71 -7.27
C PHE A 28 12.39 2.30 -7.74
N THR A 29 11.34 2.09 -6.97
CA THR A 29 9.99 2.58 -7.31
C THR A 29 9.92 4.09 -7.30
N GLN A 30 10.44 4.72 -6.24
CA GLN A 30 10.37 6.18 -6.09
C GLN A 30 11.41 6.90 -6.95
N GLY A 31 12.59 6.32 -7.15
CA GLY A 31 13.67 6.93 -7.93
C GLY A 31 13.48 6.77 -9.44
N LEU A 32 13.02 5.61 -9.90
CA LEU A 32 13.02 5.27 -11.32
C LEU A 32 11.61 5.10 -11.91
N LEU A 33 10.69 4.45 -11.18
CA LEU A 33 9.39 4.07 -11.75
C LEU A 33 8.33 5.16 -11.66
N ILE A 34 8.28 5.91 -10.55
CA ILE A 34 7.18 6.86 -10.32
C ILE A 34 7.12 7.98 -11.38
N GLY A 35 8.28 8.47 -11.85
CA GLY A 35 8.35 9.51 -12.86
C GLY A 35 7.67 9.11 -14.18
N PRO A 36 8.14 8.05 -14.86
CA PRO A 36 7.51 7.52 -16.08
C PRO A 36 6.05 7.12 -15.89
N LEU A 37 5.71 6.43 -14.78
CA LEU A 37 4.35 6.00 -14.48
C LEU A 37 3.39 7.19 -14.33
N SER A 38 3.82 8.21 -13.56
CA SER A 38 3.02 9.40 -13.31
C SER A 38 2.75 10.20 -14.59
N ARG A 39 3.76 10.28 -15.49
CA ARG A 39 3.60 10.93 -16.81
C ARG A 39 2.66 10.15 -17.74
N ARG A 40 2.70 8.81 -17.71
CA ARG A 40 1.93 7.96 -18.61
C ARG A 40 0.49 7.73 -18.16
N PHE A 41 0.27 7.51 -16.89
CA PHE A 41 -1.03 7.08 -16.35
C PHE A 41 -1.74 8.17 -15.52
N GLY A 42 -1.02 9.17 -15.05
CA GLY A 42 -1.53 10.20 -14.14
C GLY A 42 -1.76 9.67 -12.70
N SER A 43 -1.73 10.60 -11.74
CA SER A 43 -1.87 10.25 -10.31
C SER A 43 -3.21 9.58 -10.00
N ARG A 44 -4.30 10.00 -10.65
CA ARG A 44 -5.65 9.47 -10.46
C ARG A 44 -5.76 7.95 -10.70
N ARG A 45 -5.07 7.45 -11.73
CA ARG A 45 -5.09 6.00 -12.07
C ARG A 45 -4.09 5.21 -11.25
N LEU A 46 -3.02 5.85 -10.82
CA LEU A 46 -1.98 5.19 -10.02
C LEU A 46 -2.44 4.91 -8.60
N ILE A 47 -3.25 5.76 -7.99
CA ILE A 47 -3.77 5.58 -6.63
C ILE A 47 -4.54 4.25 -6.49
N PRO A 48 -5.58 3.96 -7.29
CA PRO A 48 -6.29 2.68 -7.17
C PRO A 48 -5.40 1.48 -7.52
N ALA A 49 -4.57 1.58 -8.54
CA ALA A 49 -3.65 0.49 -8.91
C ALA A 49 -2.67 0.16 -7.79
N ALA A 50 -2.09 1.18 -7.15
CA ALA A 50 -1.17 1.03 -6.03
C ALA A 50 -1.86 0.43 -4.79
N SER A 51 -3.09 0.90 -4.47
CA SER A 51 -3.89 0.34 -3.37
C SER A 51 -4.26 -1.12 -3.61
N ALA A 52 -4.63 -1.48 -4.86
CA ALA A 52 -4.91 -2.86 -5.24
C ALA A 52 -3.66 -3.75 -5.06
N LEU A 53 -2.51 -3.26 -5.49
CA LEU A 53 -1.24 -4.00 -5.39
C LEU A 53 -0.87 -4.28 -3.94
N THR A 54 -0.98 -3.26 -3.07
CA THR A 54 -0.77 -3.42 -1.62
C THR A 54 -1.79 -4.37 -1.01
N GLY A 55 -3.08 -4.24 -1.37
CA GLY A 55 -4.15 -5.09 -0.87
C GLY A 55 -3.96 -6.56 -1.24
N LEU A 56 -3.60 -6.85 -2.50
CA LEU A 56 -3.27 -8.20 -2.96
C LEU A 56 -2.06 -8.77 -2.20
N GLY A 57 -1.02 -7.97 -2.03
CA GLY A 57 0.14 -8.38 -1.23
C GLY A 57 -0.27 -8.79 0.19
N LEU A 58 -1.08 -7.97 0.87
CA LEU A 58 -1.55 -8.26 2.23
C LEU A 58 -2.41 -9.53 2.32
N VAL A 59 -3.31 -9.76 1.36
CA VAL A 59 -4.12 -10.99 1.30
C VAL A 59 -3.24 -12.22 1.13
N LEU A 60 -2.13 -12.12 0.42
CA LEU A 60 -1.21 -13.23 0.14
C LEU A 60 -0.25 -13.54 1.29
N VAL A 61 0.01 -12.59 2.22
CA VAL A 61 0.95 -12.79 3.33
C VAL A 61 0.74 -14.12 4.07
N PRO A 62 -0.48 -14.45 4.55
CA PRO A 62 -0.67 -15.62 5.41
C PRO A 62 -0.55 -16.97 4.70
N TYR A 63 -0.52 -16.98 3.38
CA TYR A 63 -0.34 -18.22 2.59
C TYR A 63 1.12 -18.60 2.38
N THR A 64 2.05 -17.90 3.03
CA THR A 64 3.47 -18.24 3.00
C THR A 64 3.72 -19.52 3.79
N GLN A 65 4.16 -20.58 3.13
CA GLN A 65 4.45 -21.89 3.73
C GLN A 65 5.96 -22.07 3.91
N ALA A 66 6.37 -22.88 4.88
CA ALA A 66 7.78 -23.13 5.16
C ALA A 66 8.54 -23.71 3.97
N THR A 67 7.87 -24.47 3.09
CA THR A 67 8.47 -25.10 1.89
C THR A 67 8.90 -24.11 0.81
N ASN A 68 8.23 -22.97 0.70
CA ASN A 68 8.50 -21.91 -0.28
C ASN A 68 8.59 -20.51 0.36
N ALA A 69 8.92 -20.47 1.65
CA ALA A 69 8.88 -19.26 2.46
C ALA A 69 9.62 -18.08 1.82
N TRP A 70 10.83 -18.30 1.32
CA TRP A 70 11.64 -17.23 0.77
C TRP A 70 11.07 -16.63 -0.52
N SER A 71 10.73 -17.46 -1.50
CA SER A 71 10.22 -16.97 -2.78
C SER A 71 8.88 -16.26 -2.61
N HIS A 72 8.00 -16.82 -1.79
CA HIS A 72 6.67 -16.26 -1.55
C HIS A 72 6.72 -14.97 -0.73
N ILE A 73 7.48 -14.92 0.37
CA ILE A 73 7.58 -13.72 1.20
C ILE A 73 8.26 -12.57 0.45
N LEU A 74 9.26 -12.85 -0.39
CA LEU A 74 9.90 -11.83 -1.21
C LEU A 74 8.93 -11.28 -2.27
N LEU A 75 8.15 -12.15 -2.92
CA LEU A 75 7.12 -11.72 -3.86
C LEU A 75 6.11 -10.78 -3.19
N VAL A 76 5.59 -11.19 -2.05
CA VAL A 76 4.62 -10.40 -1.27
C VAL A 76 5.23 -9.10 -0.80
N ALA A 77 6.46 -9.11 -0.29
CA ALA A 77 7.18 -7.92 0.14
C ALA A 77 7.37 -6.92 -1.02
N VAL A 78 7.74 -7.42 -2.21
CA VAL A 78 7.86 -6.59 -3.42
C VAL A 78 6.52 -5.99 -3.83
N LEU A 79 5.44 -6.77 -3.82
CA LEU A 79 4.09 -6.26 -4.14
C LEU A 79 3.68 -5.12 -3.21
N ILE A 80 3.84 -5.31 -1.90
CA ILE A 80 3.51 -4.29 -0.90
C ILE A 80 4.42 -3.06 -1.05
N ALA A 81 5.72 -3.26 -1.26
CA ALA A 81 6.68 -2.17 -1.42
C ALA A 81 6.41 -1.35 -2.69
N LEU A 82 6.12 -1.99 -3.82
CA LEU A 82 5.71 -1.33 -5.06
C LEU A 82 4.43 -0.53 -4.88
N GLY A 83 3.40 -1.15 -4.27
CA GLY A 83 2.14 -0.48 -3.99
C GLY A 83 2.33 0.78 -3.15
N ASN A 84 3.00 0.67 -2.01
CA ASN A 84 3.28 1.82 -1.14
C ASN A 84 4.19 2.87 -1.81
N GLY A 85 5.21 2.43 -2.55
CA GLY A 85 6.13 3.31 -3.27
C GLY A 85 5.46 4.15 -4.36
N ILE A 86 4.37 3.64 -4.96
CA ILE A 86 3.57 4.36 -5.96
C ILE A 86 2.46 5.19 -5.27
N PHE A 87 1.81 4.65 -4.23
CA PHE A 87 0.67 5.27 -3.58
C PHE A 87 1.00 6.64 -2.97
N GLN A 88 2.05 6.70 -2.15
CA GLN A 88 2.40 7.91 -1.40
C GLN A 88 2.65 9.13 -2.30
N PRO A 89 3.55 9.09 -3.29
CA PRO A 89 3.79 10.24 -4.14
C PRO A 89 2.59 10.56 -5.04
N SER A 90 1.84 9.55 -5.49
CA SER A 90 0.64 9.76 -6.30
C SER A 90 -0.46 10.46 -5.52
N SER A 91 -0.69 10.05 -4.26
CA SER A 91 -1.67 10.66 -3.37
C SER A 91 -1.33 12.12 -3.07
N SER A 92 -0.08 12.41 -2.69
CA SER A 92 0.37 13.78 -2.41
C SER A 92 0.28 14.68 -3.65
N THR A 93 0.67 14.15 -4.83
CA THR A 93 0.54 14.88 -6.09
C THR A 93 -0.93 15.18 -6.43
N PHE A 94 -1.82 14.21 -6.25
CA PHE A 94 -3.24 14.37 -6.51
C PHE A 94 -3.87 15.41 -5.58
N LEU A 95 -3.57 15.37 -4.29
CA LEU A 95 -4.05 16.36 -3.31
C LEU A 95 -3.52 17.77 -3.58
N THR A 96 -2.25 17.88 -3.99
CA THR A 96 -1.66 19.17 -4.40
C THR A 96 -2.43 19.78 -5.58
N ARG A 97 -2.82 18.96 -6.56
CA ARG A 97 -3.61 19.41 -7.71
C ARG A 97 -5.02 19.85 -7.32
N ILE A 98 -5.70 19.07 -6.46
CA ILE A 98 -7.00 19.45 -5.90
C ILE A 98 -6.91 20.79 -5.15
N ALA A 99 -5.89 20.96 -4.32
CA ALA A 99 -5.70 22.21 -3.58
C ALA A 99 -5.59 23.39 -4.53
N LYS A 100 -4.76 23.29 -5.57
CA LYS A 100 -4.55 24.34 -6.57
C LYS A 100 -5.82 24.63 -7.38
N SER A 101 -6.53 23.61 -7.84
CA SER A 101 -7.73 23.78 -8.69
C SER A 101 -8.89 24.43 -7.95
N ASN A 102 -8.97 24.23 -6.64
CA ASN A 102 -10.05 24.78 -5.80
C ASN A 102 -9.62 26.04 -4.99
N GLY A 103 -8.40 26.51 -5.18
CA GLY A 103 -7.90 27.70 -4.46
C GLY A 103 -7.65 27.46 -2.96
N TYR A 104 -7.50 26.19 -2.55
CA TYR A 104 -7.18 25.87 -1.16
C TYR A 104 -5.70 26.11 -0.87
N GLU A 105 -5.42 26.54 0.36
CA GLU A 105 -4.06 26.70 0.83
C GLU A 105 -3.37 25.32 0.94
N LEU A 106 -2.26 25.15 0.22
CA LEU A 106 -1.56 23.87 0.12
C LEU A 106 -1.12 23.34 1.48
N GLY A 107 -0.66 24.23 2.38
CA GLY A 107 -0.26 23.87 3.73
C GLY A 107 -1.38 23.22 4.54
N VAL A 108 -2.60 23.75 4.43
CA VAL A 108 -3.78 23.21 5.11
C VAL A 108 -4.12 21.82 4.60
N VAL A 109 -4.12 21.61 3.27
CA VAL A 109 -4.45 20.31 2.67
C VAL A 109 -3.40 19.26 3.01
N MET A 110 -2.11 19.60 2.92
CA MET A 110 -1.03 18.68 3.29
C MET A 110 -1.01 18.39 4.79
N GLY A 111 -1.26 19.41 5.63
CA GLY A 111 -1.38 19.22 7.07
C GLY A 111 -2.55 18.32 7.47
N ALA A 112 -3.69 18.44 6.81
CA ALA A 112 -4.82 17.53 7.00
C ALA A 112 -4.49 16.09 6.60
N GLN A 113 -3.80 15.88 5.46
CA GLN A 113 -3.33 14.56 5.03
C GLN A 113 -2.42 13.94 6.08
N GLU A 114 -1.42 14.67 6.57
CA GLU A 114 -0.49 14.16 7.58
C GLU A 114 -1.16 13.88 8.92
N SER A 115 -2.11 14.73 9.34
CA SER A 115 -2.89 14.52 10.57
C SER A 115 -3.73 13.25 10.49
N LEU A 116 -4.44 13.02 9.38
CA LEU A 116 -5.19 11.78 9.15
C LEU A 116 -4.26 10.56 9.09
N GLY A 117 -3.11 10.70 8.44
CA GLY A 117 -2.09 9.65 8.40
C GLY A 117 -1.52 9.32 9.79
N ALA A 118 -1.26 10.33 10.63
CA ALA A 118 -0.82 10.14 12.01
C ALA A 118 -1.89 9.41 12.84
N PHE A 119 -3.15 9.82 12.72
CA PHE A 119 -4.28 9.17 13.39
C PHE A 119 -4.42 7.70 12.95
N ALA A 120 -4.32 7.42 11.65
CA ALA A 120 -4.34 6.06 11.13
C ALA A 120 -3.17 5.20 11.65
N ARG A 121 -1.98 5.78 11.81
CA ARG A 121 -0.80 5.11 12.39
C ARG A 121 -0.98 4.75 13.87
N ILE A 122 -1.83 5.46 14.61
CA ILE A 122 -2.19 5.12 15.99
C ILE A 122 -3.25 4.02 16.01
N LEU A 123 -4.32 4.19 15.24
CA LEU A 123 -5.44 3.25 15.22
C LEU A 123 -5.07 1.91 14.58
N GLY A 124 -4.21 1.92 13.54
CA GLY A 124 -3.83 0.72 12.81
C GLY A 124 -3.25 -0.39 13.71
N PRO A 125 -2.16 -0.13 14.45
CA PRO A 125 -1.60 -1.11 15.38
C PRO A 125 -2.56 -1.54 16.49
N LEU A 126 -3.41 -0.63 16.99
CA LEU A 126 -4.40 -0.97 18.03
C LEU A 126 -5.47 -1.93 17.50
N THR A 127 -6.06 -1.61 16.35
CA THR A 127 -7.09 -2.46 15.74
C THR A 127 -6.50 -3.77 15.21
N GLY A 128 -5.35 -3.71 14.54
CA GLY A 128 -4.65 -4.89 14.04
C GLY A 128 -4.21 -5.82 15.17
N GLY A 129 -3.68 -5.27 16.27
CA GLY A 129 -3.30 -6.02 17.45
C GLY A 129 -4.50 -6.67 18.15
N LEU A 130 -5.63 -5.94 18.25
CA LEU A 130 -6.87 -6.48 18.79
C LEU A 130 -7.39 -7.65 17.95
N VAL A 131 -7.50 -7.47 16.64
CA VAL A 131 -7.93 -8.54 15.72
C VAL A 131 -6.99 -9.74 15.83
N TRP A 132 -5.67 -9.51 15.83
CA TRP A 132 -4.69 -10.58 16.01
C TRP A 132 -4.90 -11.34 17.33
N THR A 133 -5.05 -10.63 18.44
CA THR A 133 -5.25 -11.25 19.77
C THR A 133 -6.51 -12.11 19.83
N LEU A 134 -7.58 -11.66 19.16
CA LEU A 134 -8.86 -12.37 19.15
C LEU A 134 -8.89 -13.56 18.19
N THR A 135 -8.06 -13.56 17.15
CA THR A 135 -8.16 -14.55 16.07
C THR A 135 -6.95 -15.48 15.95
N ALA A 136 -5.77 -15.11 16.47
CA ALA A 136 -4.53 -15.88 16.28
C ALA A 136 -4.55 -17.33 16.79
N SER A 137 -5.36 -17.61 17.82
CA SER A 137 -5.56 -18.95 18.39
C SER A 137 -6.87 -19.61 17.93
N GLY A 138 -7.64 -18.96 17.08
CA GLY A 138 -8.93 -19.45 16.59
C GLY A 138 -8.79 -20.47 15.46
N ASN A 139 -9.94 -21.06 15.09
CA ASN A 139 -10.08 -21.93 13.94
C ASN A 139 -10.65 -21.13 12.76
N TRP A 140 -10.32 -21.60 11.52
CA TRP A 140 -10.89 -20.98 10.33
C TRP A 140 -12.42 -20.81 10.45
N PRO A 141 -13.00 -19.66 10.06
CA PRO A 141 -12.38 -18.53 9.33
C PRO A 141 -11.73 -17.45 10.20
N PHE A 142 -11.77 -17.57 11.54
CA PHE A 142 -11.24 -16.59 12.49
C PHE A 142 -9.92 -17.08 13.10
N ASP A 143 -8.90 -17.15 12.28
CA ASP A 143 -7.54 -17.55 12.62
C ASP A 143 -6.54 -16.41 12.32
N TYR A 144 -5.24 -16.70 12.31
CA TYR A 144 -4.18 -15.72 12.03
C TYR A 144 -4.27 -15.09 10.63
N HIS A 145 -5.01 -15.69 9.68
CA HIS A 145 -5.25 -15.09 8.37
C HIS A 145 -6.15 -13.85 8.46
N SER A 146 -7.04 -13.80 9.45
CA SER A 146 -8.11 -12.79 9.56
C SER A 146 -7.57 -11.36 9.58
N ALA A 147 -6.49 -11.11 10.32
CA ALA A 147 -5.89 -9.78 10.42
C ALA A 147 -5.36 -9.29 9.06
N PHE A 148 -4.69 -10.16 8.31
CA PHE A 148 -4.14 -9.82 6.99
C PHE A 148 -5.25 -9.68 5.94
N HIS A 149 -6.26 -10.56 5.97
CA HIS A 149 -7.41 -10.47 5.07
C HIS A 149 -8.20 -9.19 5.33
N LEU A 150 -8.43 -8.81 6.58
CA LEU A 150 -9.10 -7.55 6.91
C LEU A 150 -8.34 -6.36 6.31
N CYS A 151 -7.04 -6.27 6.56
CA CYS A 151 -6.22 -5.18 6.00
C CYS A 151 -6.21 -5.19 4.47
N GLY A 152 -6.08 -6.36 3.86
CA GLY A 152 -6.11 -6.52 2.40
C GLY A 152 -7.45 -6.12 1.79
N ILE A 153 -8.57 -6.54 2.38
CA ILE A 153 -9.92 -6.18 1.94
C ILE A 153 -10.15 -4.68 2.07
N LEU A 154 -9.70 -4.06 3.17
CA LEU A 154 -9.80 -2.60 3.33
C LEU A 154 -9.02 -1.86 2.24
N MET A 155 -7.81 -2.32 1.89
CA MET A 155 -7.01 -1.74 0.80
C MET A 155 -7.67 -1.95 -0.57
N LEU A 156 -8.25 -3.12 -0.84
CA LEU A 156 -8.97 -3.40 -2.08
C LEU A 156 -10.25 -2.55 -2.17
N THR A 157 -10.96 -2.38 -1.07
CA THR A 157 -12.13 -1.49 -1.01
C THR A 157 -11.72 -0.04 -1.25
N ALA A 158 -10.63 0.42 -0.64
CA ALA A 158 -10.08 1.75 -0.91
C ALA A 158 -9.69 1.92 -2.38
N SER A 159 -9.11 0.88 -3.01
CA SER A 159 -8.84 0.86 -4.44
C SER A 159 -10.10 1.07 -5.28
N ILE A 160 -11.17 0.33 -4.99
CA ILE A 160 -12.46 0.46 -5.71
C ILE A 160 -13.03 1.88 -5.54
N LEU A 161 -13.02 2.41 -4.32
CA LEU A 161 -13.49 3.77 -4.06
C LEU A 161 -12.63 4.83 -4.77
N ALA A 162 -11.33 4.59 -4.90
CA ALA A 162 -10.42 5.52 -5.58
C ALA A 162 -10.68 5.63 -7.10
N PHE A 163 -11.39 4.69 -7.73
CA PHE A 163 -11.86 4.87 -9.11
C PHE A 163 -12.90 5.98 -9.26
N ARG A 164 -13.57 6.37 -8.16
CA ARG A 164 -14.55 7.47 -8.13
C ARG A 164 -13.90 8.85 -7.93
N LEU A 165 -12.57 8.93 -7.82
CA LEU A 165 -11.88 10.22 -7.69
C LEU A 165 -12.20 11.12 -8.89
N PRO A 166 -12.37 12.44 -8.67
CA PRO A 166 -12.69 13.39 -9.73
C PRO A 166 -11.61 13.43 -10.80
N VAL A 167 -12.02 13.67 -12.03
CA VAL A 167 -11.09 13.93 -13.15
C VAL A 167 -10.65 15.39 -13.01
N LEU A 168 -9.35 15.60 -12.92
CA LEU A 168 -8.77 16.94 -12.98
C LEU A 168 -8.31 17.19 -14.41
N ASP A 169 -8.52 18.41 -14.94
CA ASP A 169 -8.19 18.78 -16.32
C ASP A 169 -6.70 18.55 -16.68
N ASP A 170 -5.86 18.49 -15.65
CA ASP A 170 -4.40 18.27 -15.81
C ASP A 170 -4.00 16.78 -15.79
N ASP A 171 -4.95 15.87 -15.62
CA ASP A 171 -4.71 14.41 -15.64
C ASP A 171 -4.71 13.82 -17.07
N THR A 172 -4.91 14.65 -18.09
CA THR A 172 -4.77 14.22 -19.49
C THR A 172 -3.31 13.94 -19.80
N PRO A 173 -2.98 12.71 -20.27
CA PRO A 173 -1.62 12.36 -20.67
C PRO A 173 -1.07 13.38 -21.69
N THR A 174 0.16 13.77 -21.54
CA THR A 174 0.85 14.74 -22.40
C THR A 174 0.78 14.37 -23.90
N SER A 175 0.56 13.09 -24.20
CA SER A 175 0.37 12.59 -25.57
C SER A 175 -0.92 13.07 -26.24
N LEU A 176 -1.93 13.51 -25.49
CA LEU A 176 -3.20 14.02 -26.02
C LEU A 176 -3.28 15.56 -26.00
N ARG A 177 -2.28 16.23 -25.46
CA ARG A 177 -2.21 17.70 -25.36
C ARG A 177 -1.69 18.39 -26.64
N GLY A 178 -1.22 17.63 -27.60
CA GLY A 178 -0.62 18.12 -28.85
C GLY A 178 -1.57 18.29 -30.04
N GLU A 179 -2.86 18.01 -29.87
CA GLU A 179 -3.85 18.06 -30.98
C GLU A 179 -4.98 19.11 -30.76
N LYS A 180 -4.65 20.25 -30.17
CA LYS A 180 -5.59 21.40 -30.18
C LYS A 180 -4.86 22.66 -30.58
#